data_18810a37b5d13a5e3ee13527d398c6aa
#
_entry.id   18810a37b5d13a5e3ee13527d398c6aa
#
_cell.length_a   1.000
_cell.length_b   1.000
_cell.length_c   1.000
_cell.angle_alpha   90.00
_cell.angle_beta   90.00
_cell.angle_gamma   90.00
#
_symmetry.space_group_name_H-M   'P 1'
#
loop_
_entity.id
_entity.type
_entity.pdbx_description
1 polymer ?
#
loop_
_entity_poly.entity_id
_entity_poly.type
_entity_poly.pdbx_seq_one_letter_code
_entity_poly.pdbx_strand_id
1 'polypeptide(L)'
;MIKYVGEISALFEAVNYLDSRFCGKRVTDKLEEMNDRKEETHKYDLASFECIARLESELDKEFVEDEFMRQYFSPLSFKDDENIDPISIGAMLLSFPADMDGAESVDELIEHYSKSSLNNNLTEFLAVLQSSSGESVNLQEVDMQTFVSKVDCILSFPSEKWTLINAASDPCTHLRKLKPLITEIQHAIESRMDMFKHLLADSERSFLAFGDFNARLIEMNIIIENDHDTIVKPSLFLFNGIRLHLGAEGANSLFMGVFIDSIFEMRSRLVDAESYLSMLKTLSDGTRLRVLKSLYNRYSYGQELADELGGTRNAMYYHIEKLMSIGLVDCKVTEYKMLYTMNKLNVYNQLTAFRDALLQGWKPDDEERG
;
A
#
# COMPACT_ATOMS: atom_id res chain seq x y z
N MET A 1 -3.94 -19.35 -10.31
CA MET A 1 -2.67 -19.21 -11.10
C MET A 1 -2.23 -17.75 -11.05
N ILE A 2 -0.92 -17.44 -11.01
CA ILE A 2 -0.43 -16.05 -11.10
C ILE A 2 0.08 -15.79 -12.51
N LYS A 3 -0.39 -14.69 -13.14
CA LYS A 3 -0.05 -14.30 -14.52
C LYS A 3 0.37 -12.84 -14.53
N TYR A 4 1.57 -12.56 -15.03
CA TYR A 4 2.02 -11.20 -15.32
C TYR A 4 1.48 -10.73 -16.67
N VAL A 5 0.98 -9.49 -16.71
CA VAL A 5 0.55 -8.79 -17.92
C VAL A 5 1.44 -7.57 -18.07
N GLY A 6 2.25 -7.52 -19.11
CA GLY A 6 3.27 -6.47 -19.32
C GLY A 6 2.72 -5.07 -19.61
N GLU A 7 1.40 -4.89 -19.59
CA GLU A 7 0.73 -3.61 -19.82
C GLU A 7 0.28 -2.99 -18.50
N ILE A 8 0.48 -1.69 -18.36
CA ILE A 8 -0.06 -0.94 -17.21
C ILE A 8 -1.58 -0.78 -17.35
N SER A 9 -2.26 -0.58 -16.23
CA SER A 9 -3.63 -0.06 -16.24
C SER A 9 -3.58 1.47 -16.24
N ALA A 10 -3.94 2.11 -17.36
CA ALA A 10 -3.90 3.56 -17.47
C ALA A 10 -4.86 4.24 -16.48
N LEU A 11 -6.01 3.62 -16.16
CA LEU A 11 -6.91 4.08 -15.12
C LEU A 11 -6.21 4.09 -13.76
N PHE A 12 -5.58 2.97 -13.39
CA PHE A 12 -4.88 2.85 -12.12
C PHE A 12 -3.73 3.85 -12.00
N GLU A 13 -2.96 4.05 -13.08
CA GLU A 13 -1.89 5.04 -13.10
C GLU A 13 -2.41 6.48 -12.97
N ALA A 14 -3.51 6.83 -13.66
CA ALA A 14 -4.12 8.15 -13.55
C ALA A 14 -4.59 8.45 -12.11
N VAL A 15 -5.19 7.46 -11.44
CA VAL A 15 -5.63 7.57 -10.04
C VAL A 15 -4.42 7.73 -9.11
N ASN A 16 -3.38 6.89 -9.28
CA ASN A 16 -2.18 6.98 -8.44
C ASN A 16 -1.40 8.29 -8.66
N TYR A 17 -1.34 8.80 -9.89
CA TYR A 17 -0.75 10.11 -10.15
C TYR A 17 -1.47 11.23 -9.36
N LEU A 18 -2.80 11.27 -9.42
CA LEU A 18 -3.58 12.27 -8.69
C LEU A 18 -3.48 12.08 -7.19
N ASP A 19 -3.60 10.84 -6.71
CA ASP A 19 -3.49 10.52 -5.28
C ASP A 19 -2.11 10.90 -4.74
N SER A 20 -1.03 10.52 -5.42
CA SER A 20 0.33 10.88 -5.02
C SER A 20 0.55 12.39 -4.99
N ARG A 21 0.01 13.12 -5.97
CA ARG A 21 0.14 14.56 -6.08
C ARG A 21 -0.43 15.32 -4.88
N PHE A 22 -1.56 14.86 -4.36
CA PHE A 22 -2.27 15.52 -3.25
C PHE A 22 -1.93 14.90 -1.88
N CYS A 23 -1.54 13.64 -1.85
CA CYS A 23 -1.26 12.89 -0.61
C CYS A 23 0.24 12.78 -0.28
N GLY A 24 1.12 13.38 -1.07
CA GLY A 24 2.54 13.53 -0.73
C GLY A 24 3.40 12.26 -0.85
N LYS A 25 3.05 11.34 -1.75
CA LYS A 25 3.86 10.15 -2.06
C LYS A 25 4.44 10.21 -3.49
N ARG A 26 5.02 11.33 -3.86
CA ARG A 26 5.48 11.62 -5.23
C ARG A 26 6.80 10.94 -5.55
N VAL A 27 6.94 10.53 -6.81
CA VAL A 27 8.21 10.01 -7.34
C VAL A 27 9.27 11.11 -7.39
N THR A 28 8.87 12.35 -7.74
CA THR A 28 9.75 13.53 -7.72
C THR A 28 10.32 13.81 -6.33
N ASP A 29 9.51 13.78 -5.28
CA ASP A 29 9.97 14.00 -3.90
C ASP A 29 10.95 12.92 -3.48
N LYS A 30 10.69 11.67 -3.88
CA LYS A 30 11.58 10.55 -3.59
C LYS A 30 12.93 10.67 -4.31
N LEU A 31 12.92 11.18 -5.54
CA LEU A 31 14.15 11.46 -6.29
C LEU A 31 15.00 12.54 -5.61
N GLU A 32 14.36 13.60 -5.10
CA GLU A 32 15.05 14.65 -4.34
C GLU A 32 15.67 14.09 -3.06
N GLU A 33 14.93 13.31 -2.27
CA GLU A 33 15.47 12.64 -1.08
C GLU A 33 16.67 11.74 -1.38
N MET A 34 16.63 11.02 -2.51
CA MET A 34 17.72 10.14 -2.94
C MET A 34 18.97 10.93 -3.34
N ASN A 35 18.80 12.06 -4.02
CA ASN A 35 19.92 12.93 -4.41
C ASN A 35 20.60 13.56 -3.19
N ASP A 36 19.86 13.86 -2.14
CA ASP A 36 20.39 14.40 -0.88
C ASP A 36 21.14 13.33 -0.06
N ARG A 37 20.73 12.06 -0.17
CA ARG A 37 21.31 10.92 0.54
C ARG A 37 22.20 10.08 -0.40
N LYS A 38 23.42 10.52 -0.63
CA LYS A 38 24.39 9.87 -1.56
C LYS A 38 24.61 8.36 -1.37
N GLU A 39 24.21 7.78 -0.24
CA GLU A 39 24.39 6.35 0.08
C GLU A 39 23.26 5.45 -0.49
N GLU A 40 22.10 6.01 -0.87
CA GLU A 40 20.96 5.21 -1.35
C GLU A 40 20.91 5.09 -2.89
N THR A 41 21.68 5.89 -3.62
CA THR A 41 21.63 5.98 -5.10
C THR A 41 22.07 4.70 -5.82
N HIS A 42 22.76 3.78 -5.15
CA HIS A 42 23.18 2.50 -5.74
C HIS A 42 22.09 1.41 -5.78
N LYS A 43 20.90 1.69 -5.25
CA LYS A 43 19.82 0.70 -5.11
C LYS A 43 18.85 0.68 -6.28
N TYR A 44 18.77 1.77 -7.05
CA TYR A 44 17.83 1.92 -8.16
C TYR A 44 18.57 2.28 -9.44
N ASP A 45 18.03 1.88 -10.58
CA ASP A 45 18.41 2.48 -11.85
C ASP A 45 17.93 3.94 -11.87
N LEU A 46 18.84 4.86 -11.53
CA LEU A 46 18.54 6.28 -11.40
C LEU A 46 17.91 6.85 -12.67
N ALA A 47 18.37 6.42 -13.86
CA ALA A 47 17.88 6.92 -15.14
C ALA A 47 16.40 6.54 -15.35
N SER A 48 16.01 5.33 -14.99
CA SER A 48 14.60 4.88 -15.04
C SER A 48 13.74 5.63 -14.03
N PHE A 49 14.28 5.91 -12.84
CA PHE A 49 13.60 6.69 -11.82
C PHE A 49 13.37 8.15 -12.25
N GLU A 50 14.41 8.79 -12.81
CA GLU A 50 14.32 10.13 -13.41
C GLU A 50 13.30 10.20 -14.55
N CYS A 51 13.13 9.10 -15.30
CA CYS A 51 12.16 9.02 -16.38
C CYS A 51 10.72 9.12 -15.84
N ILE A 52 10.40 8.42 -14.74
CA ILE A 52 9.07 8.49 -14.11
C ILE A 52 8.85 9.87 -13.47
N ALA A 53 9.84 10.40 -12.76
CA ALA A 53 9.76 11.74 -12.17
C ALA A 53 9.56 12.83 -13.24
N ARG A 54 10.15 12.67 -14.43
CA ARG A 54 9.91 13.55 -15.58
C ARG A 54 8.48 13.45 -16.08
N LEU A 55 7.93 12.24 -16.24
CA LEU A 55 6.52 12.06 -16.60
C LEU A 55 5.61 12.77 -15.61
N GLU A 56 5.82 12.59 -14.31
CA GLU A 56 5.07 13.24 -13.25
C GLU A 56 5.11 14.78 -13.39
N SER A 57 6.31 15.33 -13.62
CA SER A 57 6.51 16.76 -13.81
C SER A 57 5.88 17.32 -15.12
N GLU A 58 5.81 16.51 -16.17
CA GLU A 58 5.13 16.88 -17.43
C GLU A 58 3.62 16.88 -17.25
N LEU A 59 3.06 15.87 -16.55
CA LEU A 59 1.64 15.82 -16.22
C LEU A 59 1.23 17.01 -15.33
N ASP A 60 2.07 17.43 -14.38
CA ASP A 60 1.79 18.59 -13.53
C ASP A 60 1.68 19.91 -14.31
N LYS A 61 2.44 20.04 -15.40
CA LYS A 61 2.37 21.22 -16.28
C LYS A 61 1.15 21.20 -17.19
N GLU A 62 0.72 19.99 -17.60
CA GLU A 62 -0.43 19.79 -18.46
C GLU A 62 -1.73 19.91 -17.69
N PHE A 63 -1.78 19.31 -16.50
CA PHE A 63 -2.95 19.28 -15.61
C PHE A 63 -2.72 20.23 -14.43
N VAL A 64 -2.92 21.52 -14.66
CA VAL A 64 -2.77 22.54 -13.60
C VAL A 64 -3.81 22.32 -12.52
N GLU A 65 -3.35 22.29 -11.26
CA GLU A 65 -4.20 22.11 -10.10
C GLU A 65 -5.27 23.21 -10.00
N ASP A 66 -6.52 22.82 -9.86
CA ASP A 66 -7.67 23.68 -9.70
C ASP A 66 -8.54 23.30 -8.48
N GLU A 67 -9.59 24.07 -8.24
CA GLU A 67 -10.50 23.83 -7.12
C GLU A 67 -11.26 22.50 -7.26
N PHE A 68 -11.55 22.07 -8.49
CA PHE A 68 -12.20 20.79 -8.77
C PHE A 68 -11.31 19.61 -8.37
N MET A 69 -10.05 19.62 -8.77
CA MET A 69 -9.08 18.59 -8.36
C MET A 69 -8.93 18.55 -6.84
N ARG A 70 -8.79 19.72 -6.19
CA ARG A 70 -8.69 19.80 -4.72
C ARG A 70 -9.91 19.22 -4.02
N GLN A 71 -11.09 19.50 -4.52
CA GLN A 71 -12.34 18.99 -3.93
C GLN A 71 -12.37 17.45 -3.86
N TYR A 72 -11.82 16.77 -4.87
CA TYR A 72 -11.86 15.31 -4.95
C TYR A 72 -10.61 14.63 -4.44
N PHE A 73 -9.42 15.21 -4.63
CA PHE A 73 -8.15 14.55 -4.38
C PHE A 73 -7.38 15.08 -3.18
N SER A 74 -7.77 16.19 -2.55
CA SER A 74 -7.19 16.56 -1.25
C SER A 74 -7.47 15.46 -0.22
N PRO A 75 -6.48 15.15 0.64
CA PRO A 75 -6.66 14.15 1.68
C PRO A 75 -7.77 14.54 2.66
N LEU A 76 -8.58 13.57 3.06
CA LEU A 76 -9.60 13.74 4.08
C LEU A 76 -8.96 14.01 5.45
N SER A 77 -9.57 14.92 6.21
CA SER A 77 -9.09 15.31 7.53
C SER A 77 -9.80 14.50 8.61
N PHE A 78 -9.08 13.59 9.23
CA PHE A 78 -9.58 12.73 10.30
C PHE A 78 -9.52 13.43 11.64
N LYS A 79 -10.42 13.11 12.59
CA LYS A 79 -10.46 13.74 13.93
C LYS A 79 -9.31 13.33 14.84
N ASP A 80 -8.87 12.08 14.73
CA ASP A 80 -7.84 11.47 15.56
C ASP A 80 -6.53 11.32 14.78
N ASP A 81 -6.18 12.34 13.99
CA ASP A 81 -5.13 12.26 12.99
C ASP A 81 -3.75 12.62 13.55
N GLU A 82 -2.91 11.63 13.74
CA GLU A 82 -1.46 11.87 13.74
C GLU A 82 -0.67 10.97 12.76
N ASN A 83 -1.23 9.97 12.07
CA ASN A 83 -0.51 9.10 11.11
C ASN A 83 -1.44 8.16 10.30
N ILE A 84 -2.53 8.66 9.78
CA ILE A 84 -3.40 7.92 8.87
C ILE A 84 -2.82 8.00 7.47
N ASP A 85 -2.81 6.88 6.73
CA ASP A 85 -2.53 6.93 5.29
C ASP A 85 -3.56 7.86 4.64
N PRO A 86 -3.10 8.99 4.04
CA PRO A 86 -4.02 9.95 3.46
C PRO A 86 -4.86 9.28 2.37
N ILE A 87 -6.15 9.51 2.41
CA ILE A 87 -7.09 9.05 1.39
C ILE A 87 -7.94 10.21 0.93
N SER A 88 -8.32 10.22 -0.34
CA SER A 88 -9.16 11.23 -0.95
C SER A 88 -10.50 10.66 -1.42
N ILE A 89 -11.51 11.50 -1.57
CA ILE A 89 -12.83 11.10 -2.11
C ILE A 89 -12.69 10.59 -3.54
N GLY A 90 -11.80 11.21 -4.34
CA GLY A 90 -11.51 10.79 -5.70
C GLY A 90 -10.90 9.39 -5.76
N ALA A 91 -9.93 9.10 -4.88
CA ALA A 91 -9.35 7.78 -4.77
C ALA A 91 -10.38 6.72 -4.33
N MET A 92 -11.29 7.07 -3.41
CA MET A 92 -12.39 6.18 -2.99
C MET A 92 -13.36 5.87 -4.14
N LEU A 93 -13.78 6.89 -4.91
CA LEU A 93 -14.68 6.73 -6.06
C LEU A 93 -14.09 5.90 -7.20
N LEU A 94 -12.77 6.01 -7.38
CA LEU A 94 -12.03 5.37 -8.46
C LEU A 94 -11.32 4.07 -8.03
N SER A 95 -11.44 3.68 -6.75
CA SER A 95 -11.04 2.35 -6.29
C SER A 95 -11.99 1.30 -6.88
N PHE A 96 -11.47 0.09 -7.05
CA PHE A 96 -12.32 -1.01 -7.48
C PHE A 96 -13.18 -1.48 -6.30
N PRO A 97 -14.53 -1.53 -6.47
CA PRO A 97 -15.42 -2.13 -5.50
C PRO A 97 -15.06 -3.60 -5.20
N ALA A 98 -15.33 -4.07 -4.00
CA ALA A 98 -14.95 -5.41 -3.57
C ALA A 98 -15.64 -6.53 -4.37
N ASP A 99 -16.80 -6.24 -4.95
CA ASP A 99 -17.57 -7.16 -5.81
C ASP A 99 -17.28 -6.97 -7.32
N MET A 100 -16.14 -6.32 -7.66
CA MET A 100 -15.69 -6.09 -9.03
C MET A 100 -14.30 -6.72 -9.25
N ASP A 101 -14.08 -7.37 -10.39
CA ASP A 101 -12.79 -7.99 -10.72
C ASP A 101 -11.71 -6.99 -11.19
N GLY A 102 -12.06 -5.72 -11.31
CA GLY A 102 -11.21 -4.63 -11.77
C GLY A 102 -11.91 -3.79 -12.84
N ALA A 103 -11.34 -2.63 -13.14
CA ALA A 103 -11.81 -1.73 -14.20
C ALA A 103 -10.63 -1.16 -15.00
N GLU A 104 -10.84 -0.91 -16.29
CA GLU A 104 -9.89 -0.23 -17.17
C GLU A 104 -10.40 1.17 -17.57
N SER A 105 -11.63 1.47 -17.25
CA SER A 105 -12.26 2.77 -17.55
C SER A 105 -13.21 3.25 -16.46
N VAL A 106 -13.44 4.56 -16.42
CA VAL A 106 -14.43 5.16 -15.53
C VAL A 106 -15.86 4.72 -15.91
N ASP A 107 -16.10 4.36 -17.18
CA ASP A 107 -17.42 3.87 -17.62
C ASP A 107 -17.78 2.52 -16.99
N GLU A 108 -16.82 1.64 -16.83
CA GLU A 108 -17.03 0.35 -16.14
C GLU A 108 -17.39 0.55 -14.68
N LEU A 109 -16.74 1.50 -13.98
CA LEU A 109 -17.10 1.89 -12.62
C LEU A 109 -18.52 2.47 -12.55
N ILE A 110 -18.88 3.36 -13.51
CA ILE A 110 -20.23 3.92 -13.58
C ILE A 110 -21.26 2.80 -13.84
N GLU A 111 -20.98 1.86 -14.72
CA GLU A 111 -21.86 0.72 -14.99
C GLU A 111 -22.06 -0.13 -13.73
N HIS A 112 -20.98 -0.45 -13.01
CA HIS A 112 -21.03 -1.20 -11.76
C HIS A 112 -21.91 -0.49 -10.72
N TYR A 113 -21.60 0.76 -10.38
CA TYR A 113 -22.36 1.53 -9.39
C TYR A 113 -23.82 1.79 -9.82
N SER A 114 -24.13 1.81 -11.12
CA SER A 114 -25.52 1.93 -11.61
C SER A 114 -26.40 0.72 -11.29
N LYS A 115 -25.76 -0.42 -11.04
CA LYS A 115 -26.43 -1.70 -10.67
C LYS A 115 -26.40 -1.95 -9.17
N SER A 116 -25.52 -1.27 -8.45
CA SER A 116 -25.34 -1.43 -7.00
C SER A 116 -26.47 -0.72 -6.22
N SER A 117 -26.82 -1.26 -5.07
CA SER A 117 -27.79 -0.61 -4.16
C SER A 117 -27.15 0.54 -3.38
N LEU A 118 -27.98 1.47 -2.91
CA LEU A 118 -27.48 2.56 -2.06
C LEU A 118 -26.74 2.02 -0.82
N ASN A 119 -27.33 1.04 -0.13
CA ASN A 119 -26.73 0.51 1.08
C ASN A 119 -25.40 -0.20 0.81
N ASN A 120 -25.27 -0.87 -0.34
CA ASN A 120 -24.00 -1.47 -0.74
C ASN A 120 -22.93 -0.40 -0.97
N ASN A 121 -23.24 0.66 -1.72
CA ASN A 121 -22.33 1.78 -1.93
C ASN A 121 -21.87 2.39 -0.60
N LEU A 122 -22.81 2.65 0.32
CA LEU A 122 -22.49 3.21 1.64
C LEU A 122 -21.58 2.29 2.44
N THR A 123 -21.85 0.98 2.38
CA THR A 123 -21.04 -0.05 3.06
C THR A 123 -19.60 -0.07 2.53
N GLU A 124 -19.42 -0.03 1.21
CA GLU A 124 -18.10 0.01 0.58
C GLU A 124 -17.32 1.27 0.93
N PHE A 125 -17.95 2.46 0.79
CA PHE A 125 -17.30 3.71 1.16
C PHE A 125 -16.91 3.75 2.64
N LEU A 126 -17.77 3.25 3.52
CA LEU A 126 -17.46 3.16 4.95
C LEU A 126 -16.32 2.18 5.22
N ALA A 127 -16.29 1.04 4.52
CA ALA A 127 -15.23 0.06 4.65
C ALA A 127 -13.86 0.64 4.29
N VAL A 128 -13.77 1.38 3.18
CA VAL A 128 -12.54 2.08 2.77
C VAL A 128 -12.15 3.15 3.79
N LEU A 129 -13.11 3.97 4.24
CA LEU A 129 -12.87 5.02 5.23
C LEU A 129 -12.39 4.44 6.57
N GLN A 130 -13.01 3.36 7.04
CA GLN A 130 -12.60 2.67 8.27
C GLN A 130 -11.26 1.95 8.11
N SER A 131 -10.97 1.36 6.98
CA SER A 131 -9.67 0.77 6.68
C SER A 131 -8.57 1.82 6.76
N SER A 132 -8.76 3.00 6.19
CA SER A 132 -7.82 4.10 6.22
C SER A 132 -7.70 4.71 7.62
N SER A 133 -8.80 4.87 8.34
CA SER A 133 -8.80 5.26 9.74
C SER A 133 -8.40 4.11 10.65
N GLY A 134 -8.27 2.82 10.14
CA GLY A 134 -7.93 1.53 10.69
C GLY A 134 -8.85 1.07 11.79
N GLU A 135 -10.06 1.52 11.80
CA GLU A 135 -11.13 0.88 12.57
C GLU A 135 -11.38 -0.53 12.04
N SER A 136 -11.92 -1.41 12.87
CA SER A 136 -12.34 -2.72 12.39
C SER A 136 -13.50 -2.55 11.41
N VAL A 137 -13.30 -2.98 10.16
CA VAL A 137 -14.34 -2.95 9.14
C VAL A 137 -15.44 -3.94 9.53
N ASN A 138 -16.66 -3.45 9.70
CA ASN A 138 -17.84 -4.28 9.88
C ASN A 138 -18.66 -4.23 8.59
N LEU A 139 -18.74 -5.36 7.90
CA LEU A 139 -19.41 -5.51 6.61
C LEU A 139 -20.93 -5.76 6.71
N GLN A 140 -21.54 -5.48 7.85
CA GLN A 140 -23.00 -5.46 7.88
C GLN A 140 -23.49 -4.31 6.99
N GLU A 141 -24.57 -4.59 6.28
CA GLU A 141 -25.22 -3.60 5.41
C GLU A 141 -25.49 -2.29 6.16
N VAL A 142 -24.99 -1.19 5.62
CA VAL A 142 -25.00 0.13 6.26
C VAL A 142 -26.11 0.97 5.66
N ASP A 143 -27.02 1.46 6.50
CA ASP A 143 -28.01 2.45 6.08
C ASP A 143 -27.44 3.90 6.13
N MET A 144 -28.16 4.83 5.52
CA MET A 144 -27.74 6.23 5.44
C MET A 144 -27.55 6.87 6.83
N GLN A 145 -28.38 6.53 7.81
CA GLN A 145 -28.26 7.10 9.16
C GLN A 145 -26.98 6.64 9.85
N THR A 146 -26.67 5.37 9.73
CA THR A 146 -25.44 4.77 10.28
C THR A 146 -24.22 5.34 9.57
N PHE A 147 -24.26 5.46 8.22
CA PHE A 147 -23.16 6.02 7.43
C PHE A 147 -22.85 7.47 7.85
N VAL A 148 -23.86 8.34 7.88
CA VAL A 148 -23.70 9.75 8.28
C VAL A 148 -23.14 9.86 9.70
N SER A 149 -23.66 9.06 10.64
CA SER A 149 -23.16 9.05 12.01
C SER A 149 -21.69 8.65 12.10
N LYS A 150 -21.27 7.63 11.35
CA LYS A 150 -19.88 7.17 11.31
C LYS A 150 -18.95 8.20 10.65
N VAL A 151 -19.33 8.75 9.50
CA VAL A 151 -18.59 9.83 8.83
C VAL A 151 -18.42 11.03 9.76
N ASP A 152 -19.49 11.39 10.50
CA ASP A 152 -19.42 12.49 11.48
C ASP A 152 -18.45 12.20 12.62
N CYS A 153 -18.35 10.97 13.07
CA CYS A 153 -17.39 10.56 14.10
C CYS A 153 -15.95 10.59 13.59
N ILE A 154 -15.71 10.21 12.33
CA ILE A 154 -14.38 9.98 11.76
C ILE A 154 -13.76 11.28 11.23
N LEU A 155 -14.49 12.07 10.44
CA LEU A 155 -13.97 13.24 9.76
C LEU A 155 -14.14 14.55 10.58
N SER A 156 -13.20 15.49 10.35
CA SER A 156 -13.19 16.78 11.05
C SER A 156 -14.07 17.83 10.39
N PHE A 157 -13.94 18.04 9.07
CA PHE A 157 -14.55 19.19 8.39
C PHE A 157 -15.91 18.91 7.79
N PRO A 158 -16.91 19.78 8.02
CA PRO A 158 -18.27 19.61 7.48
C PRO A 158 -18.33 19.54 5.94
N SER A 159 -17.46 20.29 5.25
CA SER A 159 -17.40 20.28 3.77
C SER A 159 -16.98 18.92 3.22
N GLU A 160 -15.96 18.30 3.82
CA GLU A 160 -15.49 16.97 3.43
C GLU A 160 -16.56 15.90 3.71
N LYS A 161 -17.18 15.93 4.90
CA LYS A 161 -18.29 15.04 5.27
C LYS A 161 -19.43 15.11 4.24
N TRP A 162 -19.84 16.33 3.89
CA TRP A 162 -20.92 16.54 2.94
C TRP A 162 -20.57 16.01 1.54
N THR A 163 -19.35 16.30 1.07
CA THR A 163 -18.89 15.82 -0.24
C THR A 163 -18.83 14.30 -0.26
N LEU A 164 -18.31 13.67 0.79
CA LEU A 164 -18.23 12.21 0.91
C LEU A 164 -19.60 11.56 0.96
N ILE A 165 -20.52 12.10 1.77
CA ILE A 165 -21.90 11.58 1.88
C ILE A 165 -22.60 11.65 0.51
N ASN A 166 -22.46 12.75 -0.22
CA ASN A 166 -23.03 12.88 -1.56
C ASN A 166 -22.37 11.90 -2.55
N ALA A 167 -21.04 11.75 -2.51
CA ALA A 167 -20.30 10.85 -3.38
C ALA A 167 -20.71 9.38 -3.16
N ALA A 168 -20.83 8.96 -1.90
CA ALA A 168 -21.27 7.60 -1.55
C ALA A 168 -22.75 7.36 -1.89
N SER A 169 -23.60 8.40 -1.82
CA SER A 169 -25.04 8.30 -2.13
C SER A 169 -25.32 8.20 -3.63
N ASP A 170 -24.51 8.88 -4.47
CA ASP A 170 -24.63 8.86 -5.93
C ASP A 170 -23.24 8.85 -6.59
N PRO A 171 -22.52 7.73 -6.50
CA PRO A 171 -21.20 7.60 -7.11
C PRO A 171 -21.20 7.87 -8.62
N CYS A 172 -22.24 7.47 -9.31
CA CYS A 172 -22.38 7.64 -10.76
C CYS A 172 -22.31 9.11 -11.19
N THR A 173 -22.98 10.00 -10.47
CA THR A 173 -22.94 11.44 -10.80
C THR A 173 -21.56 12.02 -10.57
N HIS A 174 -20.88 11.62 -9.51
CA HIS A 174 -19.53 12.08 -9.20
C HIS A 174 -18.49 11.50 -10.18
N LEU A 175 -18.58 10.24 -10.53
CA LEU A 175 -17.73 9.59 -11.54
C LEU A 175 -17.89 10.25 -12.92
N ARG A 176 -19.12 10.60 -13.34
CA ARG A 176 -19.35 11.34 -14.60
C ARG A 176 -18.68 12.71 -14.61
N LYS A 177 -18.57 13.38 -13.46
CA LYS A 177 -17.82 14.65 -13.34
C LYS A 177 -16.31 14.44 -13.42
N LEU A 178 -15.79 13.36 -12.82
CA LEU A 178 -14.37 13.03 -12.83
C LEU A 178 -13.91 12.45 -14.18
N LYS A 179 -14.80 11.78 -14.92
CA LYS A 179 -14.46 11.08 -16.16
C LYS A 179 -13.64 11.90 -17.16
N PRO A 180 -13.98 13.16 -17.51
CA PRO A 180 -13.20 13.93 -18.47
C PRO A 180 -11.73 14.07 -18.03
N LEU A 181 -11.50 14.49 -16.78
CA LEU A 181 -10.17 14.65 -16.22
C LEU A 181 -9.38 13.32 -16.23
N ILE A 182 -9.99 12.25 -15.74
CA ILE A 182 -9.33 10.95 -15.67
C ILE A 182 -8.99 10.43 -17.07
N THR A 183 -9.92 10.56 -18.03
CA THR A 183 -9.69 10.11 -19.41
C THR A 183 -8.57 10.91 -20.08
N GLU A 184 -8.50 12.23 -19.86
CA GLU A 184 -7.41 13.05 -20.40
C GLU A 184 -6.04 12.65 -19.80
N ILE A 185 -5.97 12.39 -18.49
CA ILE A 185 -4.75 11.90 -17.83
C ILE A 185 -4.37 10.52 -18.36
N GLN A 186 -5.32 9.59 -18.50
CA GLN A 186 -5.08 8.27 -19.10
C GLN A 186 -4.44 8.41 -20.49
N HIS A 187 -5.02 9.19 -21.38
CA HIS A 187 -4.47 9.42 -22.73
C HIS A 187 -3.08 10.08 -22.68
N ALA A 188 -2.86 11.03 -21.76
CA ALA A 188 -1.56 11.66 -21.59
C ALA A 188 -0.48 10.65 -21.16
N ILE A 189 -0.81 9.73 -20.25
CA ILE A 189 0.07 8.64 -19.84
C ILE A 189 0.31 7.67 -21.00
N GLU A 190 -0.75 7.16 -21.63
CA GLU A 190 -0.68 6.21 -22.74
C GLU A 190 0.17 6.73 -23.91
N SER A 191 0.03 8.00 -24.25
CA SER A 191 0.80 8.65 -25.33
C SER A 191 2.31 8.68 -25.08
N ARG A 192 2.73 8.51 -23.82
CA ARG A 192 4.14 8.54 -23.38
C ARG A 192 4.71 7.16 -23.03
N MET A 193 3.94 6.10 -23.17
CA MET A 193 4.35 4.75 -22.77
C MET A 193 5.58 4.21 -23.52
N ASP A 194 5.84 4.71 -24.71
CA ASP A 194 7.02 4.29 -25.49
C ASP A 194 8.35 4.50 -24.74
N MET A 195 8.43 5.53 -23.90
CA MET A 195 9.63 5.84 -23.11
C MET A 195 9.87 4.84 -21.95
N PHE A 196 8.84 4.05 -21.56
CA PHE A 196 8.92 3.10 -20.47
C PHE A 196 9.05 1.64 -20.92
N LYS A 197 9.12 1.35 -22.24
CA LYS A 197 9.20 -0.02 -22.76
C LYS A 197 10.33 -0.84 -22.16
N HIS A 198 11.51 -0.23 -21.97
CA HIS A 198 12.64 -0.90 -21.33
C HIS A 198 12.33 -1.24 -19.86
N LEU A 199 11.85 -0.27 -19.11
CA LEU A 199 11.54 -0.43 -17.70
C LEU A 199 10.46 -1.51 -17.48
N LEU A 200 9.42 -1.52 -18.31
CA LEU A 200 8.37 -2.55 -18.26
C LEU A 200 8.91 -3.94 -18.63
N ALA A 201 9.77 -4.04 -19.65
CA ALA A 201 10.41 -5.30 -20.01
C ALA A 201 11.38 -5.79 -18.92
N ASP A 202 12.04 -4.90 -18.22
CA ASP A 202 12.90 -5.23 -17.09
C ASP A 202 12.05 -5.73 -15.90
N SER A 203 10.96 -5.05 -15.57
CA SER A 203 10.01 -5.48 -14.55
C SER A 203 9.42 -6.87 -14.87
N GLU A 204 9.05 -7.14 -16.12
CA GLU A 204 8.59 -8.47 -16.55
C GLU A 204 9.69 -9.53 -16.39
N ARG A 205 10.93 -9.24 -16.80
CA ARG A 205 12.05 -10.16 -16.64
C ARG A 205 12.31 -10.49 -15.18
N SER A 206 12.29 -9.49 -14.33
CA SER A 206 12.44 -9.66 -12.89
C SER A 206 11.33 -10.51 -12.31
N PHE A 207 10.08 -10.22 -12.66
CA PHE A 207 8.95 -11.05 -12.24
C PHE A 207 9.12 -12.52 -12.65
N LEU A 208 9.48 -12.78 -13.89
CA LEU A 208 9.72 -14.15 -14.39
C LEU A 208 10.91 -14.84 -13.72
N ALA A 209 11.92 -14.08 -13.32
CA ALA A 209 13.09 -14.60 -12.63
C ALA A 209 12.80 -14.99 -11.16
N PHE A 210 11.72 -14.50 -10.54
CA PHE A 210 11.34 -14.89 -9.19
C PHE A 210 10.95 -16.36 -9.04
N GLY A 211 10.62 -17.06 -10.11
CA GLY A 211 10.19 -18.45 -10.08
C GLY A 211 8.82 -18.60 -9.41
N ASP A 212 8.78 -19.02 -8.14
CA ASP A 212 7.52 -19.08 -7.39
C ASP A 212 7.18 -17.70 -6.78
N PHE A 213 6.33 -16.96 -7.46
CA PHE A 213 5.92 -15.63 -7.02
C PHE A 213 5.06 -15.68 -5.73
N ASN A 214 4.28 -16.75 -5.51
CA ASN A 214 3.57 -16.94 -4.25
C ASN A 214 4.56 -17.03 -3.08
N ALA A 215 5.65 -17.77 -3.24
CA ALA A 215 6.70 -17.83 -2.22
C ALA A 215 7.28 -16.42 -1.95
N ARG A 216 7.45 -15.60 -2.99
CA ARG A 216 7.92 -14.22 -2.83
C ARG A 216 6.92 -13.30 -2.15
N LEU A 217 5.62 -13.41 -2.47
CA LEU A 217 4.58 -12.70 -1.73
C LEU A 217 4.57 -13.09 -0.26
N ILE A 218 4.73 -14.39 0.03
CA ILE A 218 4.84 -14.89 1.41
C ILE A 218 6.09 -14.33 2.10
N GLU A 219 7.23 -14.25 1.43
CA GLU A 219 8.44 -13.58 1.94
C GLU A 219 8.22 -12.10 2.23
N MET A 220 7.35 -11.44 1.48
CA MET A 220 6.88 -10.07 1.75
C MET A 220 5.75 -10.02 2.77
N ASN A 221 5.31 -11.19 3.26
CA ASN A 221 4.22 -11.36 4.21
C ASN A 221 2.84 -10.99 3.62
N ILE A 222 2.70 -11.13 2.32
CA ILE A 222 1.43 -10.99 1.61
C ILE A 222 0.90 -12.40 1.34
N ILE A 223 -0.17 -12.77 2.02
CA ILE A 223 -0.85 -14.06 1.83
C ILE A 223 -2.19 -13.79 1.16
N ILE A 224 -2.39 -14.34 -0.04
CA ILE A 224 -3.67 -14.29 -0.74
C ILE A 224 -4.44 -15.56 -0.36
N GLU A 225 -5.57 -15.40 0.35
CA GLU A 225 -6.32 -16.53 0.93
C GLU A 225 -7.38 -17.13 0.02
N ASN A 226 -7.67 -16.51 -1.12
CA ASN A 226 -8.62 -17.07 -2.07
C ASN A 226 -7.91 -17.89 -3.16
N ASP A 227 -8.65 -18.83 -3.78
CA ASP A 227 -8.15 -19.69 -4.85
C ASP A 227 -8.26 -19.04 -6.24
N HIS A 228 -8.54 -17.75 -6.32
CA HIS A 228 -8.68 -17.03 -7.57
C HIS A 228 -7.35 -16.87 -8.29
N ASP A 229 -7.40 -16.82 -9.62
CA ASP A 229 -6.24 -16.45 -10.41
C ASP A 229 -5.82 -15.02 -10.07
N THR A 230 -4.54 -14.73 -10.09
CA THR A 230 -4.02 -13.38 -9.80
C THR A 230 -3.36 -12.81 -11.04
N ILE A 231 -3.87 -11.68 -11.51
CA ILE A 231 -3.30 -10.92 -12.62
C ILE A 231 -2.38 -9.86 -12.04
N VAL A 232 -1.09 -9.92 -12.40
CA VAL A 232 -0.09 -8.95 -11.97
C VAL A 232 0.14 -7.94 -13.07
N LYS A 233 -0.04 -6.65 -12.78
CA LYS A 233 0.21 -5.53 -13.68
C LYS A 233 1.29 -4.62 -13.11
N PRO A 234 2.25 -4.15 -13.92
CA PRO A 234 3.24 -3.17 -13.49
C PRO A 234 2.58 -1.81 -13.21
N SER A 235 3.16 -1.03 -12.31
CA SER A 235 2.76 0.35 -12.04
C SER A 235 3.97 1.25 -11.93
N LEU A 236 3.92 2.40 -12.60
CA LEU A 236 4.96 3.42 -12.58
C LEU A 236 4.90 4.24 -11.29
N PHE A 237 3.70 4.73 -10.92
CA PHE A 237 3.52 5.62 -9.77
C PHE A 237 3.47 4.90 -8.42
N LEU A 238 3.22 3.59 -8.38
CA LEU A 238 3.50 2.78 -7.18
C LEU A 238 4.98 2.55 -6.95
N PHE A 239 5.81 2.78 -7.92
CA PHE A 239 7.26 2.55 -8.08
C PHE A 239 7.83 1.36 -7.30
N ASN A 240 7.81 1.29 -5.99
CA ASN A 240 8.27 0.18 -5.15
C ASN A 240 7.17 -0.39 -4.24
N GLY A 241 5.92 -0.04 -4.48
CA GLY A 241 4.76 -0.50 -3.73
C GLY A 241 4.07 -1.71 -4.38
N ILE A 242 3.17 -2.30 -3.60
CA ILE A 242 2.22 -3.31 -4.08
C ILE A 242 0.83 -2.87 -3.65
N ARG A 243 -0.14 -2.98 -4.56
CA ARG A 243 -1.56 -2.84 -4.24
C ARG A 243 -2.30 -4.07 -4.74
N LEU A 244 -2.97 -4.75 -3.84
CA LEU A 244 -3.77 -5.93 -4.13
C LEU A 244 -5.25 -5.56 -4.08
N HIS A 245 -5.98 -5.95 -5.11
CA HIS A 245 -7.42 -5.97 -5.16
C HIS A 245 -7.88 -7.42 -5.26
N LEU A 246 -8.72 -7.87 -4.36
CA LEU A 246 -9.28 -9.22 -4.35
C LEU A 246 -10.58 -9.22 -5.14
N GLY A 247 -10.61 -9.94 -6.26
CA GLY A 247 -11.81 -10.11 -7.07
C GLY A 247 -12.87 -10.96 -6.35
N ALA A 248 -14.15 -10.61 -6.53
CA ALA A 248 -15.24 -11.30 -5.85
C ALA A 248 -15.52 -12.70 -6.43
N GLU A 249 -15.56 -12.83 -7.75
CA GLU A 249 -15.92 -14.07 -8.45
C GLU A 249 -14.90 -14.45 -9.55
N GLY A 250 -13.95 -13.58 -9.87
CA GLY A 250 -13.01 -13.74 -10.98
C GLY A 250 -11.55 -13.76 -10.53
N ALA A 251 -10.74 -12.86 -11.08
CA ALA A 251 -9.32 -12.82 -10.79
C ALA A 251 -8.97 -11.69 -9.80
N ASN A 252 -7.99 -11.95 -8.94
CA ASN A 252 -7.37 -10.89 -8.15
C ASN A 252 -6.54 -10.00 -9.08
N SER A 253 -6.53 -8.70 -8.84
CA SER A 253 -5.64 -7.75 -9.51
C SER A 253 -4.55 -7.29 -8.56
N LEU A 254 -3.29 -7.54 -8.92
CA LEU A 254 -2.13 -7.13 -8.15
C LEU A 254 -1.33 -6.12 -8.96
N PHE A 255 -1.31 -4.88 -8.50
CA PHE A 255 -0.48 -3.82 -9.09
C PHE A 255 0.87 -3.80 -8.39
N MET A 256 1.92 -3.92 -9.18
CA MET A 256 3.28 -4.07 -8.68
C MET A 256 4.15 -2.93 -9.23
N GLY A 257 4.73 -2.15 -8.33
CA GLY A 257 5.64 -1.08 -8.70
C GLY A 257 6.85 -1.62 -9.48
N VAL A 258 7.27 -0.90 -10.52
CA VAL A 258 8.33 -1.33 -11.44
C VAL A 258 9.70 -1.51 -10.80
N PHE A 259 9.91 -1.00 -9.57
CA PHE A 259 11.15 -1.15 -8.80
C PHE A 259 11.02 -2.10 -7.60
N ILE A 260 10.01 -2.96 -7.60
CA ILE A 260 9.78 -3.88 -6.48
C ILE A 260 10.97 -4.81 -6.20
N ASP A 261 11.76 -5.13 -7.24
CA ASP A 261 12.97 -5.97 -7.14
C ASP A 261 13.98 -5.40 -6.16
N SER A 262 14.13 -4.08 -6.16
CA SER A 262 15.01 -3.40 -5.21
C SER A 262 14.65 -3.69 -3.76
N ILE A 263 13.35 -3.91 -3.47
CA ILE A 263 12.89 -4.31 -2.14
C ILE A 263 13.23 -5.77 -1.87
N PHE A 264 13.03 -6.66 -2.83
CA PHE A 264 13.38 -8.07 -2.68
C PHE A 264 14.87 -8.26 -2.48
N GLU A 265 15.71 -7.60 -3.29
CA GLU A 265 17.15 -7.62 -3.11
C GLU A 265 17.59 -7.02 -1.78
N MET A 266 16.99 -5.93 -1.35
CA MET A 266 17.29 -5.31 -0.06
C MET A 266 16.91 -6.23 1.10
N ARG A 267 15.76 -6.90 1.04
CA ARG A 267 15.35 -7.88 2.06
C ARG A 267 16.25 -9.11 2.07
N SER A 268 16.66 -9.63 0.90
CA SER A 268 17.59 -10.77 0.84
C SER A 268 18.99 -10.41 1.32
N ARG A 269 19.46 -9.18 1.10
CA ARG A 269 20.75 -8.66 1.60
C ARG A 269 20.73 -8.29 3.08
N LEU A 270 19.55 -7.99 3.64
CA LEU A 270 19.38 -7.76 5.09
C LEU A 270 19.65 -9.03 5.94
N VAL A 271 19.78 -10.19 5.32
CA VAL A 271 20.31 -11.42 5.94
C VAL A 271 21.84 -11.38 6.07
N ASP A 272 22.51 -10.35 5.50
CA ASP A 272 23.96 -10.15 5.65
C ASP A 272 24.36 -9.69 7.06
N ALA A 273 25.66 -9.87 7.35
CA ALA A 273 26.30 -9.77 8.68
C ALA A 273 26.01 -8.50 9.52
N GLU A 274 25.32 -7.49 8.99
CA GLU A 274 24.94 -6.27 9.71
C GLU A 274 23.42 -6.13 10.00
N SER A 275 22.61 -7.10 9.58
CA SER A 275 21.14 -7.08 9.81
C SER A 275 20.79 -7.02 11.29
N TYR A 276 21.57 -7.67 12.15
CA TYR A 276 21.40 -7.63 13.61
C TYR A 276 21.61 -6.23 14.21
N LEU A 277 22.42 -5.36 13.58
CA LEU A 277 22.58 -3.96 14.05
C LEU A 277 21.29 -3.17 13.88
N SER A 278 20.62 -3.34 12.74
CA SER A 278 19.31 -2.74 12.50
C SER A 278 18.25 -3.28 13.46
N MET A 279 18.27 -4.59 13.72
CA MET A 279 17.43 -5.23 14.74
C MET A 279 17.67 -4.63 16.13
N LEU A 280 18.92 -4.54 16.57
CA LEU A 280 19.27 -3.99 17.88
C LEU A 280 18.82 -2.52 18.02
N LYS A 281 19.07 -1.69 16.99
CA LYS A 281 18.59 -0.29 16.96
C LYS A 281 17.07 -0.22 17.04
N THR A 282 16.37 -1.08 16.32
CA THR A 282 14.90 -1.11 16.31
C THR A 282 14.35 -1.60 17.64
N LEU A 283 14.90 -2.66 18.21
CA LEU A 283 14.44 -3.24 19.49
C LEU A 283 14.92 -2.48 20.73
N SER A 284 15.78 -1.47 20.60
CA SER A 284 16.13 -0.57 21.71
C SER A 284 14.93 0.23 22.21
N ASP A 285 13.89 0.38 21.41
CA ASP A 285 12.59 0.94 21.80
C ASP A 285 11.75 -0.12 22.52
N GLY A 286 11.42 0.17 23.79
CA GLY A 286 10.67 -0.77 24.63
C GLY A 286 9.25 -1.05 24.14
N THR A 287 8.62 -0.13 23.42
CA THR A 287 7.29 -0.33 22.83
C THR A 287 7.37 -1.34 21.68
N ARG A 288 8.34 -1.20 20.77
CA ARG A 288 8.54 -2.16 19.68
C ARG A 288 8.82 -3.57 20.19
N LEU A 289 9.58 -3.71 21.26
CA LEU A 289 9.80 -5.00 21.88
C LEU A 289 8.51 -5.60 22.47
N ARG A 290 7.63 -4.76 23.07
CA ARG A 290 6.32 -5.21 23.57
C ARG A 290 5.40 -5.63 22.43
N VAL A 291 5.36 -4.86 21.33
CA VAL A 291 4.60 -5.20 20.11
C VAL A 291 5.07 -6.55 19.57
N LEU A 292 6.37 -6.73 19.40
CA LEU A 292 6.92 -7.98 18.90
C LEU A 292 6.55 -9.18 19.80
N LYS A 293 6.62 -9.03 21.11
CA LYS A 293 6.22 -10.07 22.06
C LYS A 293 4.72 -10.38 22.02
N SER A 294 3.88 -9.36 21.86
CA SER A 294 2.43 -9.53 21.75
C SER A 294 2.04 -10.28 20.47
N LEU A 295 2.81 -10.16 19.40
CA LEU A 295 2.63 -10.86 18.13
C LEU A 295 3.19 -12.28 18.09
N TYR A 296 3.78 -12.80 19.16
CA TYR A 296 4.54 -14.08 19.17
C TYR A 296 3.63 -15.25 18.84
N ASN A 297 2.60 -15.58 18.85
CA ASN A 297 1.82 -16.78 18.46
C ASN A 297 0.41 -16.42 17.97
N ARG A 298 0.21 -15.21 17.50
CA ARG A 298 -1.09 -14.78 17.05
C ARG A 298 -0.97 -13.79 15.89
N TYR A 299 -2.04 -13.66 15.18
CA TYR A 299 -2.30 -12.54 14.30
C TYR A 299 -3.08 -11.47 15.07
N SER A 300 -2.71 -10.21 14.90
CA SER A 300 -3.42 -9.08 15.51
C SER A 300 -3.38 -7.87 14.58
N TYR A 301 -4.39 -7.03 14.62
CA TYR A 301 -4.40 -5.77 13.88
C TYR A 301 -3.96 -4.61 14.79
N GLY A 302 -3.57 -3.48 14.18
CA GLY A 302 -2.94 -2.37 14.90
C GLY A 302 -3.78 -1.81 16.05
N GLN A 303 -5.11 -1.80 15.92
CA GLN A 303 -6.00 -1.34 17.00
C GLN A 303 -5.96 -2.27 18.22
N GLU A 304 -6.03 -3.59 18.02
CA GLU A 304 -5.93 -4.54 19.14
C GLU A 304 -4.62 -4.36 19.92
N LEU A 305 -3.52 -4.14 19.18
CA LEU A 305 -2.22 -3.89 19.81
C LEU A 305 -2.19 -2.56 20.54
N ALA A 306 -2.85 -1.51 20.03
CA ALA A 306 -2.95 -0.23 20.69
C ALA A 306 -3.77 -0.34 21.98
N ASP A 307 -4.89 -1.05 21.96
CA ASP A 307 -5.76 -1.27 23.13
C ASP A 307 -5.05 -2.10 24.22
N GLU A 308 -4.28 -3.13 23.79
CA GLU A 308 -3.56 -4.00 24.72
C GLU A 308 -2.32 -3.33 25.35
N LEU A 309 -1.53 -2.62 24.55
CA LEU A 309 -0.24 -2.12 24.98
C LEU A 309 -0.30 -0.68 25.54
N GLY A 310 -1.45 -0.04 25.38
CA GLY A 310 -1.67 1.36 25.77
C GLY A 310 -0.92 2.30 24.82
N GLY A 311 -1.64 3.09 24.08
CA GLY A 311 -1.08 4.05 23.12
C GLY A 311 -2.10 4.42 22.05
N THR A 312 -1.74 5.37 21.21
CA THR A 312 -2.55 5.64 20.03
C THR A 312 -2.29 4.58 19.00
N ARG A 313 -3.30 4.28 18.21
CA ARG A 313 -3.23 3.36 17.08
C ARG A 313 -2.12 3.74 16.10
N ASN A 314 -1.94 5.01 15.85
CA ASN A 314 -0.95 5.56 14.93
C ASN A 314 0.48 5.34 15.42
N ALA A 315 0.72 5.55 16.70
CA ALA A 315 1.99 5.19 17.32
C ALA A 315 2.25 3.67 17.15
N MET A 316 1.20 2.86 17.23
CA MET A 316 1.30 1.41 17.04
C MET A 316 1.66 1.05 15.59
N TYR A 317 1.01 1.64 14.59
CA TYR A 317 1.38 1.43 13.19
C TYR A 317 2.81 1.86 12.89
N TYR A 318 3.26 3.00 13.41
CA TYR A 318 4.66 3.41 13.27
C TYR A 318 5.63 2.36 13.84
N HIS A 319 5.31 1.79 15.02
CA HIS A 319 6.16 0.74 15.60
C HIS A 319 6.11 -0.55 14.78
N ILE A 320 4.94 -0.93 14.26
CA ILE A 320 4.76 -2.10 13.40
C ILE A 320 5.54 -1.92 12.09
N GLU A 321 5.42 -0.76 11.41
CA GLU A 321 6.17 -0.47 10.19
C GLU A 321 7.69 -0.58 10.38
N LYS A 322 8.19 -0.06 11.50
CA LYS A 322 9.63 -0.19 11.83
C LYS A 322 10.05 -1.64 12.04
N LEU A 323 9.21 -2.47 12.62
CA LEU A 323 9.46 -3.91 12.77
C LEU A 323 9.34 -4.66 11.43
N MET A 324 8.37 -4.27 10.59
CA MET A 324 8.20 -4.83 9.25
C MET A 324 9.37 -4.45 8.32
N SER A 325 9.85 -3.21 8.39
CA SER A 325 10.95 -2.73 7.53
C SER A 325 12.25 -3.52 7.71
N ILE A 326 12.43 -4.17 8.86
CA ILE A 326 13.56 -5.05 9.14
C ILE A 326 13.16 -6.54 9.18
N GLY A 327 11.93 -6.86 8.78
CA GLY A 327 11.43 -8.23 8.62
C GLY A 327 11.14 -8.98 9.93
N LEU A 328 11.02 -8.30 11.08
CA LEU A 328 10.69 -8.98 12.35
C LEU A 328 9.19 -9.24 12.53
N VAL A 329 8.36 -8.54 11.79
CA VAL A 329 6.90 -8.68 11.77
C VAL A 329 6.45 -8.96 10.35
N ASP A 330 5.56 -9.91 10.22
CA ASP A 330 4.89 -10.31 8.99
C ASP A 330 3.50 -9.70 8.95
N CYS A 331 3.02 -9.44 7.73
CA CYS A 331 1.69 -8.91 7.49
C CYS A 331 0.89 -9.89 6.64
N LYS A 332 -0.33 -10.18 7.05
CA LYS A 332 -1.31 -10.94 6.29
C LYS A 332 -2.45 -10.01 5.88
N VAL A 333 -2.66 -9.90 4.58
CA VAL A 333 -3.78 -9.12 4.04
C VAL A 333 -4.98 -10.06 3.87
N THR A 334 -6.08 -9.76 4.55
CA THR A 334 -7.39 -10.35 4.30
C THR A 334 -8.26 -9.34 3.55
N GLU A 335 -9.43 -9.73 3.07
CA GLU A 335 -10.32 -8.88 2.25
C GLU A 335 -10.48 -7.43 2.78
N TYR A 336 -10.35 -7.23 4.10
CA TYR A 336 -10.61 -5.93 4.74
C TYR A 336 -9.64 -5.57 5.87
N LYS A 337 -8.60 -6.38 6.15
CA LYS A 337 -7.72 -6.16 7.31
C LYS A 337 -6.28 -6.55 7.02
N MET A 338 -5.37 -5.74 7.52
CA MET A 338 -3.98 -6.11 7.68
C MET A 338 -3.79 -6.72 9.07
N LEU A 339 -3.43 -7.99 9.11
CA LEU A 339 -3.12 -8.73 10.33
C LEU A 339 -1.60 -8.90 10.43
N TYR A 340 -1.06 -8.64 11.59
CA TYR A 340 0.37 -8.70 11.87
C TYR A 340 0.70 -9.89 12.76
N THR A 341 1.86 -10.51 12.54
CA THR A 341 2.40 -11.58 13.38
C THR A 341 3.93 -11.50 13.44
N MET A 342 4.54 -12.11 14.45
CA MET A 342 6.02 -12.17 14.55
C MET A 342 6.60 -13.11 13.50
N ASN A 343 7.56 -12.64 12.72
CA ASN A 343 8.41 -13.51 11.89
C ASN A 343 9.46 -14.22 12.76
N LYS A 344 9.08 -15.34 13.32
CA LYS A 344 9.92 -16.09 14.26
C LYS A 344 11.23 -16.57 13.64
N LEU A 345 11.17 -16.98 12.36
CA LEU A 345 12.36 -17.46 11.66
C LEU A 345 13.39 -16.35 11.49
N ASN A 346 12.95 -15.17 11.03
CA ASN A 346 13.86 -14.05 10.85
C ASN A 346 14.38 -13.51 12.19
N VAL A 347 13.52 -13.42 13.21
CA VAL A 347 13.96 -13.09 14.58
C VAL A 347 15.04 -14.06 15.06
N TYR A 348 14.83 -15.36 14.88
CA TYR A 348 15.82 -16.39 15.24
C TYR A 348 17.13 -16.22 14.46
N ASN A 349 17.05 -16.02 13.14
CA ASN A 349 18.22 -15.85 12.27
C ASN A 349 19.04 -14.62 12.65
N GLN A 350 18.39 -13.47 12.89
CA GLN A 350 19.09 -12.25 13.28
C GLN A 350 19.71 -12.34 14.67
N LEU A 351 19.04 -12.96 15.63
CA LEU A 351 19.58 -13.21 16.96
C LEU A 351 20.77 -14.19 16.90
N THR A 352 20.69 -15.20 16.04
CA THR A 352 21.80 -16.16 15.82
C THR A 352 23.00 -15.45 15.20
N ALA A 353 22.78 -14.64 14.16
CA ALA A 353 23.86 -13.85 13.53
C ALA A 353 24.51 -12.88 14.53
N PHE A 354 23.72 -12.21 15.37
CA PHE A 354 24.24 -11.36 16.43
C PHE A 354 25.07 -12.12 17.44
N ARG A 355 24.56 -13.27 17.92
CA ARG A 355 25.31 -14.14 18.84
C ARG A 355 26.65 -14.56 18.24
N ASP A 356 26.63 -15.03 17.00
CA ASP A 356 27.82 -15.55 16.34
C ASP A 356 28.85 -14.44 16.04
N ALA A 357 28.40 -13.26 15.72
CA ALA A 357 29.26 -12.09 15.56
C ALA A 357 29.89 -11.63 16.87
N LEU A 358 29.13 -11.69 17.98
CA LEU A 358 29.62 -11.27 19.30
C LEU A 358 30.55 -12.30 19.94
N LEU A 359 30.20 -13.56 19.84
CA LEU A 359 30.91 -14.66 20.49
C LEU A 359 31.97 -15.34 19.60
N GLN A 360 32.10 -14.88 18.34
CA GLN A 360 33.11 -15.41 17.39
C GLN A 360 33.10 -16.93 17.27
N GLY A 361 31.91 -17.54 17.35
CA GLY A 361 31.75 -19.00 17.25
C GLY A 361 31.94 -19.77 18.58
N TRP A 362 32.21 -19.08 19.68
CA TRP A 362 32.31 -19.75 21.02
C TRP A 362 30.98 -20.44 21.37
N LYS A 363 31.12 -21.64 21.99
CA LYS A 363 30.00 -22.45 22.50
C LYS A 363 30.20 -22.76 23.97
N PRO A 364 29.12 -22.94 24.78
CA PRO A 364 29.23 -23.29 26.20
C PRO A 364 30.08 -24.50 26.49
N ASP A 365 30.07 -25.51 25.62
CA ASP A 365 30.85 -26.74 25.76
C ASP A 365 32.37 -26.55 25.56
N ASP A 366 32.78 -25.38 25.09
CA ASP A 366 34.22 -25.07 24.91
C ASP A 366 34.91 -24.71 26.23
N GLU A 367 34.15 -24.27 27.26
CA GLU A 367 34.70 -24.01 28.60
C GLU A 367 34.99 -25.30 29.43
N GLU A 368 34.32 -26.42 29.12
CA GLU A 368 34.57 -27.68 29.82
C GLU A 368 35.84 -28.41 29.32
N ARG A 369 36.49 -27.87 28.27
CA ARG A 369 37.68 -28.49 27.63
C ARG A 369 38.98 -27.70 27.84
N GLY A 370 38.96 -26.62 28.58
CA GLY A 370 40.13 -25.83 29.00
C GLY A 370 40.45 -26.06 30.45
#